data_a1d30245f32077a072205fa1eab514e2
#
_entry.id   a1d30245f32077a072205fa1eab514e2
#
_cell.length_a   1.000
_cell.length_b   1.000
_cell.length_c   1.000
_cell.angle_alpha   90.00
_cell.angle_beta   90.00
_cell.angle_gamma   90.00
#
_symmetry.space_group_name_H-M   'P 1'
#
loop_
_entity.id
_entity.type
_entity.pdbx_description
1 polymer ?
#
loop_
_entity_poly.entity_id
_entity_poly.type
_entity_poly.pdbx_seq_one_letter_code
_entity_poly.pdbx_strand_id
1 'polypeptide(L)'
;MNIFLVEDEHWALAELIELFRIYEAEHRIFAFGSGEEALAAARENMPDLVLTDINMPGMDGLELIKALIGIHPDLKAIVLSVHDQFAYAQQGMKIGVIDYLLKPVRKEVLYAAIDQTLLHITNDTKRKTERKHAAISQMLLSSEAQENEYTASVTAAPYFAALLQTAGRTSGEVEKDTVIGRAKSLLLKRLREQDIHCIDVGAKWKVILAALEDAHLISYCTSCLETLYQQITRSGIQVHMGYVIKKRGESLHSGYEALLKMIEEQIKFGMSTFVTPDTRSTQAEIGEIWDRARLLQNFIRQGDIQRGKETIHNMVLELKRHELTLRQLTQFVSDLFYSLKYNFQASSKADIRITALHEDMHLLREFTSYDELSSWLTRRVFGLFSGQKPVDPKPKELVPILINHIHANYQHDLSLQQFAAEHHVSLGYLSRLFKTQTGHTFSDYLIRHRIEAAKTLLSEGARITDVSSLVGYEDPKHFSLVFKRIVGKPPKTYAQSQKRKYTP
;
A
#
# COMPACT_ATOMS: atom_id res chain seq x y z
N MET A 1 -21.20 15.60 -1.14
CA MET A 1 -21.13 16.54 -2.27
C MET A 1 -22.17 17.62 -2.08
N ASN A 2 -21.96 18.81 -2.66
CA ASN A 2 -22.95 19.89 -2.67
C ASN A 2 -23.68 19.84 -4.01
N ILE A 3 -25.00 19.77 -3.99
CA ILE A 3 -25.85 19.72 -5.16
C ILE A 3 -26.75 20.97 -5.18
N PHE A 4 -26.70 21.73 -6.25
CA PHE A 4 -27.54 22.89 -6.44
C PHE A 4 -28.71 22.55 -7.36
N LEU A 5 -29.94 22.90 -6.93
CA LEU A 5 -31.17 22.85 -7.69
C LEU A 5 -31.60 24.29 -7.99
N VAL A 6 -31.72 24.61 -9.28
CA VAL A 6 -32.06 26.00 -9.68
C VAL A 6 -33.24 25.98 -10.64
N GLU A 7 -34.33 26.61 -10.22
CA GLU A 7 -35.60 26.61 -10.93
C GLU A 7 -36.41 27.81 -10.51
N ASP A 8 -36.85 28.64 -11.43
CA ASP A 8 -37.60 29.86 -11.13
C ASP A 8 -39.08 29.59 -10.82
N GLU A 9 -39.65 28.51 -11.35
CA GLU A 9 -41.02 28.11 -11.03
C GLU A 9 -41.09 27.45 -9.64
N HIS A 10 -41.73 28.13 -8.68
CA HIS A 10 -41.83 27.67 -7.29
C HIS A 10 -42.36 26.24 -7.13
N TRP A 11 -43.33 25.83 -7.93
CA TRP A 11 -43.89 24.48 -7.88
C TRP A 11 -42.92 23.42 -8.43
N ALA A 12 -42.24 23.73 -9.52
CA ALA A 12 -41.24 22.86 -10.10
C ALA A 12 -40.02 22.68 -9.19
N LEU A 13 -39.58 23.80 -8.54
CA LEU A 13 -38.52 23.71 -7.54
C LEU A 13 -38.91 22.85 -6.34
N ALA A 14 -40.17 23.02 -5.83
CA ALA A 14 -40.66 22.18 -4.74
C ALA A 14 -40.73 20.69 -5.10
N GLU A 15 -41.12 20.37 -6.33
CA GLU A 15 -41.10 18.98 -6.84
C GLU A 15 -39.65 18.43 -6.91
N LEU A 16 -38.71 19.21 -7.42
CA LEU A 16 -37.28 18.83 -7.44
C LEU A 16 -36.75 18.57 -6.04
N ILE A 17 -37.02 19.44 -5.07
CA ILE A 17 -36.60 19.25 -3.69
C ILE A 17 -37.14 17.91 -3.13
N GLU A 18 -38.43 17.61 -3.38
CA GLU A 18 -39.02 16.36 -2.91
C GLU A 18 -38.35 15.13 -3.57
N LEU A 19 -38.04 15.19 -4.88
CA LEU A 19 -37.32 14.14 -5.58
C LEU A 19 -35.87 13.95 -5.06
N PHE A 20 -35.23 15.03 -4.61
CA PHE A 20 -33.85 14.98 -4.11
C PHE A 20 -33.72 14.57 -2.63
N ARG A 21 -34.81 14.41 -1.90
CA ARG A 21 -34.76 13.94 -0.48
C ARG A 21 -34.03 12.64 -0.28
N ILE A 22 -34.05 11.73 -1.25
CA ILE A 22 -33.36 10.46 -1.17
C ILE A 22 -31.83 10.64 -1.12
N TYR A 23 -31.31 11.75 -1.62
CA TYR A 23 -29.88 12.07 -1.66
C TYR A 23 -29.40 12.86 -0.45
N GLU A 24 -30.30 13.39 0.41
CA GLU A 24 -29.94 14.22 1.59
C GLU A 24 -29.13 13.45 2.65
N ALA A 25 -29.25 12.11 2.67
CA ALA A 25 -28.48 11.28 3.61
C ALA A 25 -26.96 11.33 3.34
N GLU A 26 -26.56 11.52 2.08
CA GLU A 26 -25.16 11.48 1.66
C GLU A 26 -24.65 12.79 1.07
N HIS A 27 -25.55 13.69 0.65
CA HIS A 27 -25.25 14.94 -0.05
C HIS A 27 -25.96 16.13 0.58
N ARG A 28 -25.40 17.32 0.40
CA ARG A 28 -26.04 18.59 0.80
C ARG A 28 -26.76 19.17 -0.39
N ILE A 29 -28.07 19.34 -0.25
CA ILE A 29 -28.94 19.88 -1.30
C ILE A 29 -29.23 21.36 -0.99
N PHE A 30 -29.03 22.22 -1.97
CA PHE A 30 -29.31 23.63 -1.94
C PHE A 30 -30.26 23.95 -3.07
N ALA A 31 -31.33 24.70 -2.78
CA ALA A 31 -32.35 25.05 -3.75
C ALA A 31 -32.46 26.59 -3.89
N PHE A 32 -32.53 27.07 -5.13
CA PHE A 32 -32.53 28.49 -5.48
C PHE A 32 -33.58 28.78 -6.52
N GLY A 33 -34.23 29.94 -6.36
CA GLY A 33 -35.25 30.43 -7.28
C GLY A 33 -34.71 31.27 -8.45
N SER A 34 -33.37 31.47 -8.53
CA SER A 34 -32.74 32.20 -9.62
C SER A 34 -31.27 31.85 -9.79
N GLY A 35 -30.74 32.11 -11.00
CA GLY A 35 -29.32 31.90 -11.28
C GLY A 35 -28.40 32.80 -10.45
N GLU A 36 -28.81 34.03 -10.19
CA GLU A 36 -28.04 35.00 -9.38
C GLU A 36 -27.90 34.56 -7.92
N GLU A 37 -28.99 34.03 -7.31
CA GLU A 37 -28.95 33.49 -5.95
C GLU A 37 -28.01 32.28 -5.88
N ALA A 38 -28.09 31.34 -6.83
CA ALA A 38 -27.24 30.21 -6.91
C ALA A 38 -25.76 30.60 -7.07
N LEU A 39 -25.44 31.54 -7.96
CA LEU A 39 -24.11 32.06 -8.16
C LEU A 39 -23.54 32.77 -6.90
N ALA A 40 -24.37 33.53 -6.20
CA ALA A 40 -23.95 34.14 -4.96
C ALA A 40 -23.65 33.11 -3.85
N ALA A 41 -24.51 32.10 -3.70
CA ALA A 41 -24.31 30.99 -2.75
C ALA A 41 -23.11 30.13 -3.04
N ALA A 42 -22.72 30.01 -4.31
CA ALA A 42 -21.52 29.25 -4.71
C ALA A 42 -20.20 29.79 -4.15
N ARG A 43 -20.16 31.05 -3.72
CA ARG A 43 -18.98 31.64 -3.05
C ARG A 43 -18.71 31.04 -1.68
N GLU A 44 -19.75 30.60 -0.98
CA GLU A 44 -19.65 29.98 0.35
C GLU A 44 -19.71 28.44 0.26
N ASN A 45 -20.57 27.93 -0.61
CA ASN A 45 -20.82 26.50 -0.77
C ASN A 45 -20.71 26.12 -2.25
N MET A 46 -19.47 25.93 -2.74
CA MET A 46 -19.25 25.55 -4.14
C MET A 46 -19.95 24.22 -4.48
N PRO A 47 -20.79 24.16 -5.54
CA PRO A 47 -21.46 22.95 -5.95
C PRO A 47 -20.53 22.00 -6.69
N ASP A 48 -20.72 20.69 -6.46
CA ASP A 48 -20.13 19.61 -7.25
C ASP A 48 -21.03 19.25 -8.46
N LEU A 49 -22.33 19.38 -8.27
CA LEU A 49 -23.37 19.15 -9.27
C LEU A 49 -24.39 20.30 -9.27
N VAL A 50 -24.73 20.81 -10.44
CA VAL A 50 -25.84 21.76 -10.64
C VAL A 50 -26.89 21.13 -11.53
N LEU A 51 -28.13 21.15 -11.08
CA LEU A 51 -29.31 20.87 -11.90
C LEU A 51 -30.07 22.19 -12.06
N THR A 52 -30.21 22.66 -13.29
CA THR A 52 -30.82 23.98 -13.56
C THR A 52 -31.81 23.94 -14.72
N ASP A 53 -32.89 24.72 -14.61
CA ASP A 53 -33.67 25.07 -15.81
C ASP A 53 -32.83 25.98 -16.73
N ILE A 54 -33.11 25.95 -18.01
CA ILE A 54 -32.49 26.86 -18.99
C ILE A 54 -33.14 28.24 -18.89
N ASN A 55 -34.47 28.26 -19.00
CA ASN A 55 -35.23 29.49 -19.21
C ASN A 55 -35.65 30.14 -17.89
N MET A 56 -34.73 30.86 -17.29
CA MET A 56 -35.00 31.62 -16.05
C MET A 56 -34.88 33.12 -16.32
N PRO A 57 -35.72 33.97 -15.63
CA PRO A 57 -35.57 35.41 -15.71
C PRO A 57 -34.21 35.89 -15.16
N GLY A 58 -33.61 36.88 -15.80
CA GLY A 58 -32.29 37.40 -15.41
C GLY A 58 -31.17 36.54 -15.98
N MET A 59 -30.50 35.79 -15.12
CA MET A 59 -29.42 34.88 -15.50
C MET A 59 -30.03 33.53 -15.92
N ASP A 60 -29.85 33.14 -17.18
CA ASP A 60 -30.29 31.84 -17.67
C ASP A 60 -29.41 30.69 -17.15
N GLY A 61 -29.89 29.44 -17.26
CA GLY A 61 -29.18 28.27 -16.73
C GLY A 61 -27.84 28.01 -17.39
N LEU A 62 -27.66 28.33 -18.69
CA LEU A 62 -26.38 28.15 -19.38
C LEU A 62 -25.38 29.24 -19.00
N GLU A 63 -25.83 30.47 -18.76
CA GLU A 63 -25.00 31.56 -18.24
C GLU A 63 -24.51 31.25 -16.81
N LEU A 64 -25.42 30.71 -15.96
CA LEU A 64 -25.08 30.24 -14.61
C LEU A 64 -23.99 29.15 -14.67
N ILE A 65 -24.20 28.11 -15.46
CA ILE A 65 -23.23 27.01 -15.59
C ILE A 65 -21.89 27.53 -16.08
N LYS A 66 -21.87 28.42 -17.07
CA LYS A 66 -20.64 29.03 -17.59
C LYS A 66 -19.90 29.82 -16.52
N ALA A 67 -20.62 30.60 -15.72
CA ALA A 67 -20.04 31.36 -14.61
C ALA A 67 -19.46 30.44 -13.53
N LEU A 68 -20.18 29.39 -13.15
CA LEU A 68 -19.76 28.43 -12.15
C LEU A 68 -18.55 27.59 -12.61
N ILE A 69 -18.51 27.15 -13.87
CA ILE A 69 -17.35 26.42 -14.45
C ILE A 69 -16.12 27.34 -14.51
N GLY A 70 -16.30 28.64 -14.74
CA GLY A 70 -15.22 29.62 -14.67
C GLY A 70 -14.56 29.71 -13.28
N ILE A 71 -15.31 29.42 -12.22
CA ILE A 71 -14.82 29.38 -10.84
C ILE A 71 -14.34 27.97 -10.47
N HIS A 72 -15.08 26.94 -10.88
CA HIS A 72 -14.82 25.53 -10.56
C HIS A 72 -14.88 24.65 -11.82
N PRO A 73 -13.76 24.47 -12.50
CA PRO A 73 -13.72 23.73 -13.80
C PRO A 73 -14.20 22.27 -13.72
N ASP A 74 -14.23 21.68 -12.55
CA ASP A 74 -14.66 20.30 -12.32
C ASP A 74 -16.16 20.15 -12.08
N LEU A 75 -16.89 21.24 -11.97
CA LEU A 75 -18.34 21.26 -11.83
C LEU A 75 -19.00 20.38 -12.91
N LYS A 76 -19.98 19.61 -12.48
CA LYS A 76 -20.87 18.88 -13.39
C LYS A 76 -22.22 19.54 -13.42
N ALA A 77 -22.85 19.60 -14.59
CA ALA A 77 -24.14 20.23 -14.75
C ALA A 77 -25.10 19.34 -15.54
N ILE A 78 -26.35 19.30 -15.07
CA ILE A 78 -27.48 18.70 -15.76
C ILE A 78 -28.48 19.82 -16.04
N VAL A 79 -28.99 19.89 -17.24
CA VAL A 79 -29.92 20.93 -17.66
C VAL A 79 -31.33 20.35 -17.84
N LEU A 80 -32.33 21.07 -17.34
CA LEU A 80 -33.72 20.80 -17.55
C LEU A 80 -34.26 21.76 -18.61
N SER A 81 -35.13 21.32 -19.54
CA SER A 81 -35.69 22.18 -20.54
C SER A 81 -37.06 21.72 -21.01
N VAL A 82 -37.93 22.64 -21.33
CA VAL A 82 -39.23 22.38 -21.97
C VAL A 82 -39.08 22.19 -23.49
N HIS A 83 -37.98 22.66 -24.08
CA HIS A 83 -37.80 22.69 -25.53
C HIS A 83 -36.79 21.64 -26.00
N ASP A 84 -37.21 20.84 -26.99
CA ASP A 84 -36.34 19.91 -27.75
C ASP A 84 -35.53 20.69 -28.80
N GLN A 85 -34.91 21.81 -28.42
CA GLN A 85 -34.09 22.59 -29.35
C GLN A 85 -32.66 22.08 -29.32
N PHE A 86 -32.26 21.43 -30.40
CA PHE A 86 -30.88 20.94 -30.61
C PHE A 86 -29.81 22.01 -30.37
N ALA A 87 -30.15 23.29 -30.57
CA ALA A 87 -29.23 24.41 -30.34
C ALA A 87 -28.81 24.56 -28.87
N TYR A 88 -29.71 24.40 -27.91
CA TYR A 88 -29.37 24.46 -26.47
C TYR A 88 -28.59 23.25 -26.01
N ALA A 89 -28.91 22.07 -26.48
CA ALA A 89 -28.14 20.85 -26.22
C ALA A 89 -26.69 20.98 -26.75
N GLN A 90 -26.55 21.47 -28.00
CA GLN A 90 -25.23 21.73 -28.60
C GLN A 90 -24.43 22.81 -27.86
N GLN A 91 -25.07 23.85 -27.38
CA GLN A 91 -24.45 24.90 -26.61
C GLN A 91 -24.02 24.38 -25.22
N GLY A 92 -24.90 23.63 -24.56
CA GLY A 92 -24.63 22.96 -23.28
C GLY A 92 -23.42 22.00 -23.35
N MET A 93 -23.35 21.17 -24.38
CA MET A 93 -22.20 20.27 -24.59
C MET A 93 -20.88 21.02 -24.77
N LYS A 94 -20.87 22.19 -25.41
CA LYS A 94 -19.65 23.02 -25.56
C LYS A 94 -19.13 23.60 -24.25
N ILE A 95 -20.01 23.84 -23.27
CA ILE A 95 -19.66 24.39 -21.97
C ILE A 95 -19.49 23.33 -20.90
N GLY A 96 -19.63 22.02 -21.21
CA GLY A 96 -19.38 20.93 -20.27
C GLY A 96 -20.60 20.42 -19.50
N VAL A 97 -21.81 20.67 -19.99
CA VAL A 97 -23.04 20.03 -19.49
C VAL A 97 -22.95 18.52 -19.76
N ILE A 98 -23.22 17.70 -18.75
CA ILE A 98 -23.15 16.24 -18.85
C ILE A 98 -24.40 15.64 -19.43
N ASP A 99 -25.56 16.17 -19.05
CA ASP A 99 -26.83 15.63 -19.49
C ASP A 99 -27.89 16.74 -19.68
N TYR A 100 -28.86 16.44 -20.54
CA TYR A 100 -29.92 17.35 -20.92
C TYR A 100 -31.25 16.60 -20.84
N LEU A 101 -32.14 17.01 -19.93
CA LEU A 101 -33.39 16.35 -19.63
C LEU A 101 -34.57 17.20 -20.06
N LEU A 102 -35.52 16.58 -20.83
CA LEU A 102 -36.73 17.26 -21.26
C LEU A 102 -37.82 17.20 -20.22
N LYS A 103 -38.43 18.34 -19.90
CA LYS A 103 -39.61 18.46 -19.05
C LYS A 103 -40.88 18.02 -19.83
N PRO A 104 -41.84 17.25 -19.24
CA PRO A 104 -41.80 16.77 -17.86
C PRO A 104 -40.82 15.60 -17.66
N VAL A 105 -39.93 15.74 -16.70
CA VAL A 105 -38.89 14.74 -16.43
C VAL A 105 -39.48 13.56 -15.69
N ARG A 106 -39.36 12.36 -16.28
CA ARG A 106 -39.75 11.15 -15.56
C ARG A 106 -38.75 10.84 -14.47
N LYS A 107 -39.28 10.48 -13.30
CA LYS A 107 -38.49 10.23 -12.07
C LYS A 107 -37.32 9.24 -12.31
N GLU A 108 -37.58 8.17 -13.05
CA GLU A 108 -36.58 7.15 -13.35
C GLU A 108 -35.43 7.69 -14.21
N VAL A 109 -35.74 8.57 -15.16
CA VAL A 109 -34.73 9.20 -16.03
C VAL A 109 -33.90 10.19 -15.26
N LEU A 110 -34.52 10.99 -14.38
CA LEU A 110 -33.84 11.94 -13.52
C LEU A 110 -32.84 11.23 -12.59
N TYR A 111 -33.31 10.20 -11.90
CA TYR A 111 -32.44 9.45 -10.97
C TYR A 111 -31.29 8.77 -11.71
N ALA A 112 -31.53 8.16 -12.85
CA ALA A 112 -30.46 7.55 -13.65
C ALA A 112 -29.38 8.58 -14.05
N ALA A 113 -29.80 9.77 -14.50
CA ALA A 113 -28.87 10.85 -14.86
C ALA A 113 -28.06 11.36 -13.64
N ILE A 114 -28.74 11.54 -12.50
CA ILE A 114 -28.08 11.96 -11.25
C ILE A 114 -27.08 10.90 -10.79
N ASP A 115 -27.51 9.64 -10.65
CA ASP A 115 -26.66 8.56 -10.17
C ASP A 115 -25.42 8.35 -11.05
N GLN A 116 -25.61 8.40 -12.37
CA GLN A 116 -24.51 8.34 -13.32
C GLN A 116 -23.55 9.52 -13.17
N THR A 117 -24.08 10.73 -12.98
CA THR A 117 -23.25 11.93 -12.80
C THR A 117 -22.48 11.89 -11.47
N LEU A 118 -23.12 11.51 -10.37
CA LEU A 118 -22.48 11.35 -9.06
C LEU A 118 -21.38 10.30 -9.09
N LEU A 119 -21.62 9.19 -9.80
CA LEU A 119 -20.59 8.16 -10.03
C LEU A 119 -19.41 8.71 -10.86
N HIS A 120 -19.70 9.51 -11.88
CA HIS A 120 -18.66 10.19 -12.67
C HIS A 120 -17.80 11.12 -11.81
N ILE A 121 -18.43 11.98 -10.99
CA ILE A 121 -17.72 12.90 -10.07
C ILE A 121 -16.83 12.10 -9.12
N THR A 122 -17.37 11.05 -8.51
CA THR A 122 -16.64 10.18 -7.59
C THR A 122 -15.42 9.53 -8.26
N ASN A 123 -15.60 8.98 -9.43
CA ASN A 123 -14.52 8.32 -10.17
C ASN A 123 -13.45 9.32 -10.64
N ASP A 124 -13.84 10.49 -11.12
CA ASP A 124 -12.89 11.54 -11.55
C ASP A 124 -12.07 12.06 -10.35
N THR A 125 -12.71 12.30 -9.21
CA THR A 125 -12.05 12.71 -7.97
C THR A 125 -11.07 11.63 -7.50
N LYS A 126 -11.49 10.36 -7.51
CA LYS A 126 -10.65 9.22 -7.15
C LYS A 126 -9.43 9.13 -8.07
N ARG A 127 -9.63 9.20 -9.38
CA ARG A 127 -8.53 9.18 -10.38
C ARG A 127 -7.55 10.34 -10.19
N LYS A 128 -8.04 11.55 -9.91
CA LYS A 128 -7.18 12.72 -9.63
C LYS A 128 -6.35 12.49 -8.37
N THR A 129 -6.97 11.99 -7.31
CA THR A 129 -6.29 11.66 -6.05
C THR A 129 -5.24 10.57 -6.25
N GLU A 130 -5.56 9.50 -6.98
CA GLU A 130 -4.61 8.42 -7.30
C GLU A 130 -3.41 8.93 -8.11
N ARG A 131 -3.65 9.78 -9.12
CA ARG A 131 -2.57 10.42 -9.91
C ARG A 131 -1.69 11.32 -9.02
N LYS A 132 -2.30 12.13 -8.16
CA LYS A 132 -1.58 12.97 -7.21
C LYS A 132 -0.73 12.11 -6.26
N HIS A 133 -1.29 11.07 -5.67
CA HIS A 133 -0.56 10.15 -4.79
C HIS A 133 0.57 9.43 -5.51
N ALA A 134 0.37 8.97 -6.75
CA ALA A 134 1.42 8.35 -7.54
C ALA A 134 2.57 9.32 -7.85
N ALA A 135 2.26 10.56 -8.20
CA ALA A 135 3.26 11.60 -8.45
C ALA A 135 4.06 11.95 -7.19
N ILE A 136 3.40 12.10 -6.05
CA ILE A 136 4.07 12.35 -4.76
C ILE A 136 4.92 11.14 -4.35
N SER A 137 4.43 9.92 -4.53
CA SER A 137 5.18 8.69 -4.26
C SER A 137 6.47 8.61 -5.10
N GLN A 138 6.39 8.98 -6.38
CA GLN A 138 7.55 9.04 -7.25
C GLN A 138 8.58 10.08 -6.75
N MET A 139 8.12 11.25 -6.29
CA MET A 139 9.01 12.28 -5.72
C MET A 139 9.61 11.89 -4.37
N LEU A 140 8.95 11.06 -3.58
CA LEU A 140 9.52 10.52 -2.34
C LEU A 140 10.64 9.50 -2.64
N LEU A 141 10.45 8.67 -3.68
CA LEU A 141 11.35 7.55 -3.97
C LEU A 141 12.51 7.89 -4.91
N SER A 142 12.45 8.99 -5.64
CA SER A 142 13.46 9.36 -6.63
C SER A 142 13.86 10.82 -6.51
N SER A 143 15.17 11.06 -6.45
CA SER A 143 15.74 12.41 -6.49
C SER A 143 15.65 13.08 -7.88
N GLU A 144 15.42 12.29 -8.94
CA GLU A 144 15.33 12.75 -10.33
C GLU A 144 13.89 13.05 -10.76
N ALA A 145 12.90 12.81 -9.88
CA ALA A 145 11.51 13.08 -10.20
C ALA A 145 11.27 14.57 -10.42
N GLN A 146 10.73 14.90 -11.61
CA GLN A 146 10.42 16.27 -11.96
C GLN A 146 9.12 16.73 -11.29
N GLU A 147 9.12 18.01 -10.91
CA GLU A 147 7.91 18.67 -10.42
C GLU A 147 6.87 18.78 -11.54
N ASN A 148 5.61 18.54 -11.20
CA ASN A 148 4.48 18.64 -12.10
C ASN A 148 3.30 19.36 -11.44
N GLU A 149 2.20 19.56 -12.16
CA GLU A 149 1.00 20.26 -11.65
C GLU A 149 0.43 19.65 -10.35
N TYR A 150 0.57 18.34 -10.15
CA TYR A 150 0.07 17.62 -8.98
C TYR A 150 0.98 17.78 -7.76
N THR A 151 2.26 18.07 -7.96
CA THR A 151 3.28 18.09 -6.90
C THR A 151 3.76 19.49 -6.55
N ALA A 152 3.51 20.48 -7.39
CA ALA A 152 3.96 21.86 -7.19
C ALA A 152 3.54 22.44 -5.83
N SER A 153 2.30 22.17 -5.40
CA SER A 153 1.81 22.63 -4.09
C SER A 153 2.54 21.96 -2.93
N VAL A 154 2.94 20.69 -3.11
CA VAL A 154 3.63 19.91 -2.08
C VAL A 154 5.10 20.28 -1.96
N THR A 155 5.75 20.65 -3.06
CA THR A 155 7.15 21.09 -3.04
C THR A 155 7.31 22.49 -2.49
N ALA A 156 6.40 23.40 -2.82
CA ALA A 156 6.48 24.82 -2.43
C ALA A 156 6.18 25.06 -0.95
N ALA A 157 5.39 24.24 -0.29
CA ALA A 157 4.98 24.41 1.08
C ALA A 157 5.88 23.66 2.10
N PRO A 158 5.94 24.11 3.36
CA PRO A 158 6.46 23.28 4.44
C PRO A 158 5.45 22.17 4.78
N TYR A 159 5.97 20.98 5.12
CA TYR A 159 5.15 19.82 5.45
C TYR A 159 5.62 19.12 6.72
N PHE A 160 4.67 18.66 7.53
CA PHE A 160 4.88 17.64 8.54
C PHE A 160 4.87 16.29 7.81
N ALA A 161 6.00 15.61 7.77
CA ALA A 161 6.14 14.31 7.14
C ALA A 161 6.30 13.24 8.21
N ALA A 162 5.33 12.35 8.34
CA ALA A 162 5.37 11.22 9.25
C ALA A 162 5.48 9.91 8.46
N LEU A 163 6.25 8.97 9.00
CA LEU A 163 6.45 7.64 8.47
C LEU A 163 5.96 6.63 9.49
N LEU A 164 5.18 5.65 9.05
CA LEU A 164 4.61 4.59 9.87
C LEU A 164 4.94 3.23 9.28
N GLN A 165 5.38 2.31 10.15
CA GLN A 165 5.58 0.91 9.81
C GLN A 165 4.90 0.04 10.86
N THR A 166 4.03 -0.85 10.46
CA THR A 166 3.50 -1.92 11.32
C THR A 166 4.41 -3.13 11.23
N ALA A 167 4.83 -3.66 12.38
CA ALA A 167 5.64 -4.87 12.46
C ALA A 167 4.74 -6.10 12.67
N GLY A 168 5.14 -7.25 12.09
CA GLY A 168 4.46 -8.53 12.25
C GLY A 168 3.90 -9.12 10.96
N ARG A 169 3.75 -10.46 10.96
CA ARG A 169 3.26 -11.24 9.82
C ARG A 169 1.74 -11.17 9.62
N THR A 170 1.01 -10.68 10.62
CA THR A 170 -0.46 -10.77 10.72
C THR A 170 -1.20 -9.47 10.48
N SER A 171 -0.51 -8.35 10.26
CA SER A 171 -1.21 -7.10 9.95
C SER A 171 -1.77 -7.17 8.53
N GLY A 172 -3.01 -7.70 8.40
CA GLY A 172 -3.77 -7.71 7.17
C GLY A 172 -3.98 -6.29 6.62
N GLU A 173 -4.29 -6.16 5.33
CA GLU A 173 -4.58 -4.87 4.70
C GLU A 173 -5.66 -4.08 5.45
N VAL A 174 -6.65 -4.77 6.02
CA VAL A 174 -7.75 -4.18 6.81
C VAL A 174 -7.23 -3.42 8.05
N GLU A 175 -6.20 -3.92 8.75
CA GLU A 175 -5.62 -3.21 9.90
C GLU A 175 -4.81 -1.98 9.47
N LYS A 176 -4.11 -2.07 8.34
CA LYS A 176 -3.32 -0.95 7.78
C LYS A 176 -4.21 0.22 7.37
N ASP A 177 -5.35 -0.05 6.73
CA ASP A 177 -6.31 0.97 6.33
C ASP A 177 -7.01 1.61 7.54
N THR A 178 -7.25 0.83 8.59
CA THR A 178 -7.80 1.33 9.85
C THR A 178 -6.84 2.31 10.54
N VAL A 179 -5.54 2.06 10.52
CA VAL A 179 -4.52 2.95 11.11
C VAL A 179 -4.46 4.29 10.37
N ILE A 180 -4.45 4.26 9.04
CA ILE A 180 -4.43 5.48 8.23
C ILE A 180 -5.74 6.25 8.35
N GLY A 181 -6.89 5.57 8.36
CA GLY A 181 -8.19 6.19 8.58
C GLY A 181 -8.26 6.92 9.94
N ARG A 182 -7.71 6.33 11.01
CA ARG A 182 -7.60 6.99 12.32
C ARG A 182 -6.66 8.20 12.29
N ALA A 183 -5.50 8.07 11.64
CA ALA A 183 -4.58 9.20 11.48
C ALA A 183 -5.25 10.36 10.75
N LYS A 184 -5.89 10.08 9.62
CA LYS A 184 -6.61 11.07 8.81
C LYS A 184 -7.73 11.73 9.62
N SER A 185 -8.54 10.97 10.36
CA SER A 185 -9.63 11.51 11.18
C SER A 185 -9.14 12.39 12.33
N LEU A 186 -7.97 12.13 12.90
CA LEU A 186 -7.36 13.00 13.91
C LEU A 186 -6.89 14.33 13.30
N LEU A 187 -6.23 14.27 12.14
CA LEU A 187 -5.70 15.44 11.46
C LEU A 187 -6.82 16.34 10.90
N LEU A 188 -7.90 15.77 10.37
CA LEU A 188 -9.05 16.49 9.79
C LEU A 188 -9.81 17.36 10.80
N LYS A 189 -9.56 17.24 12.10
CA LYS A 189 -10.17 18.13 13.10
C LYS A 189 -9.67 19.58 13.00
N ARG A 190 -8.51 19.83 12.41
CA ARG A 190 -7.91 21.16 12.24
C ARG A 190 -7.31 21.43 10.85
N LEU A 191 -7.07 20.39 10.05
CA LEU A 191 -6.52 20.50 8.72
C LEU A 191 -7.59 20.18 7.69
N ARG A 192 -7.50 20.79 6.52
CA ARG A 192 -8.38 20.48 5.40
C ARG A 192 -7.95 19.17 4.73
N GLU A 193 -8.89 18.44 4.16
CA GLU A 193 -8.62 17.15 3.52
C GLU A 193 -7.60 17.26 2.37
N GLN A 194 -7.64 18.34 1.61
CA GLN A 194 -6.72 18.63 0.52
C GLN A 194 -5.26 18.82 0.94
N ASP A 195 -5.02 19.13 2.22
CA ASP A 195 -3.72 19.43 2.81
C ASP A 195 -3.09 18.19 3.47
N ILE A 196 -3.79 17.04 3.44
CA ILE A 196 -3.34 15.77 4.01
C ILE A 196 -3.19 14.74 2.89
N HIS A 197 -1.98 14.16 2.77
CA HIS A 197 -1.71 13.09 1.82
C HIS A 197 -1.24 11.85 2.58
N CYS A 198 -1.96 10.74 2.40
CA CYS A 198 -1.58 9.43 2.94
C CYS A 198 -1.14 8.55 1.77
N ILE A 199 0.11 8.13 1.77
CA ILE A 199 0.76 7.51 0.62
C ILE A 199 1.38 6.19 1.06
N ASP A 200 1.14 5.13 0.31
CA ASP A 200 1.81 3.85 0.49
C ASP A 200 3.17 3.86 -0.20
N VAL A 201 4.22 3.60 0.58
CA VAL A 201 5.59 3.54 0.10
C VAL A 201 6.12 2.12 0.29
N GLY A 202 5.96 1.31 -0.74
CA GLY A 202 6.26 -0.12 -0.66
C GLY A 202 5.28 -0.89 0.23
N ALA A 203 5.60 -2.15 0.54
CA ALA A 203 4.68 -3.06 1.23
C ALA A 203 4.52 -2.78 2.74
N LYS A 204 5.48 -2.07 3.37
CA LYS A 204 5.55 -1.95 4.83
C LYS A 204 5.38 -0.53 5.35
N TRP A 205 5.62 0.49 4.53
CA TRP A 205 5.69 1.88 4.95
C TRP A 205 4.51 2.69 4.46
N LYS A 206 3.98 3.53 5.34
CA LYS A 206 2.98 4.54 4.99
C LYS A 206 3.51 5.91 5.38
N VAL A 207 3.41 6.86 4.44
CA VAL A 207 3.80 8.25 4.65
C VAL A 207 2.55 9.10 4.78
N ILE A 208 2.53 9.94 5.82
CA ILE A 208 1.52 10.97 6.00
C ILE A 208 2.22 12.33 5.80
N LEU A 209 1.75 13.09 4.83
CA LEU A 209 2.18 14.47 4.62
C LEU A 209 1.03 15.39 5.03
N ALA A 210 1.28 16.33 5.92
CA ALA A 210 0.32 17.35 6.31
C ALA A 210 0.93 18.73 6.06
N ALA A 211 0.24 19.58 5.29
CA ALA A 211 0.70 20.94 5.00
C ALA A 211 0.72 21.79 6.28
N LEU A 212 1.79 22.58 6.44
CA LEU A 212 1.98 23.46 7.57
C LEU A 212 1.78 24.92 7.15
N GLU A 213 0.57 25.45 7.36
CA GLU A 213 0.30 26.87 7.13
C GLU A 213 0.83 27.73 8.31
N ASP A 214 0.91 27.16 9.51
CA ASP A 214 1.31 27.84 10.74
C ASP A 214 2.17 26.92 11.62
N ALA A 215 3.10 27.54 12.38
CA ALA A 215 3.96 26.83 13.34
C ALA A 215 3.18 26.08 14.44
N HIS A 216 1.99 26.57 14.82
CA HIS A 216 1.12 25.88 15.78
C HIS A 216 0.62 24.52 15.30
N LEU A 217 0.54 24.29 13.98
CA LEU A 217 0.15 23.01 13.40
C LEU A 217 1.19 21.92 13.65
N ILE A 218 2.47 22.27 13.84
CA ILE A 218 3.53 21.29 14.15
C ILE A 218 3.20 20.58 15.47
N SER A 219 2.94 21.33 16.54
CA SER A 219 2.60 20.78 17.85
C SER A 219 1.31 19.96 17.79
N TYR A 220 0.34 20.43 17.01
CA TYR A 220 -0.91 19.70 16.80
C TYR A 220 -0.69 18.37 16.06
N CYS A 221 0.04 18.34 14.93
CA CYS A 221 0.35 17.14 14.18
C CYS A 221 1.16 16.15 15.02
N THR A 222 2.13 16.64 15.81
CA THR A 222 2.91 15.82 16.75
C THR A 222 2.02 15.14 17.77
N SER A 223 1.12 15.91 18.43
CA SER A 223 0.16 15.36 19.40
C SER A 223 -0.82 14.35 18.78
N CYS A 224 -1.26 14.56 17.54
CA CYS A 224 -2.07 13.61 16.81
C CYS A 224 -1.32 12.30 16.57
N LEU A 225 -0.04 12.38 16.14
CA LEU A 225 0.79 11.22 15.88
C LEU A 225 1.12 10.44 17.17
N GLU A 226 1.40 11.14 18.28
CA GLU A 226 1.59 10.53 19.60
C GLU A 226 0.32 9.81 20.09
N THR A 227 -0.83 10.46 19.94
CA THR A 227 -2.13 9.85 20.28
C THR A 227 -2.38 8.59 19.47
N LEU A 228 -2.12 8.65 18.18
CA LEU A 228 -2.24 7.49 17.27
C LEU A 228 -1.29 6.36 17.71
N TYR A 229 -0.04 6.67 17.99
CA TYR A 229 0.96 5.72 18.48
C TYR A 229 0.49 5.00 19.75
N GLN A 230 0.02 5.77 20.73
CA GLN A 230 -0.50 5.21 21.99
C GLN A 230 -1.73 4.31 21.77
N GLN A 231 -2.66 4.72 20.91
CA GLN A 231 -3.85 3.92 20.60
C GLN A 231 -3.50 2.59 19.95
N ILE A 232 -2.58 2.61 18.97
CA ILE A 232 -2.14 1.39 18.27
C ILE A 232 -1.36 0.48 19.20
N THR A 233 -0.44 1.04 19.99
CA THR A 233 0.35 0.25 20.94
C THR A 233 -0.54 -0.41 22.01
N ARG A 234 -1.57 0.29 22.50
CA ARG A 234 -2.55 -0.27 23.46
C ARG A 234 -3.39 -1.40 22.84
N SER A 235 -3.60 -1.41 21.54
CA SER A 235 -4.28 -2.53 20.86
C SER A 235 -3.38 -3.74 20.62
N GLY A 236 -2.13 -3.72 21.11
CA GLY A 236 -1.18 -4.83 20.99
C GLY A 236 -0.48 -4.91 19.64
N ILE A 237 -0.68 -3.94 18.75
CA ILE A 237 -0.02 -3.89 17.45
C ILE A 237 1.34 -3.20 17.62
N GLN A 238 2.40 -3.88 17.20
CA GLN A 238 3.73 -3.28 17.17
C GLN A 238 3.85 -2.32 16.00
N VAL A 239 4.24 -1.06 16.29
CA VAL A 239 4.35 0.00 15.29
C VAL A 239 5.62 0.83 15.51
N HIS A 240 6.26 1.18 14.41
CA HIS A 240 7.36 2.15 14.40
C HIS A 240 6.89 3.41 13.69
N MET A 241 7.01 4.53 14.36
CA MET A 241 6.60 5.83 13.86
C MET A 241 7.67 6.88 14.09
N GLY A 242 7.75 7.83 13.18
CA GLY A 242 8.55 9.02 13.37
C GLY A 242 8.10 10.12 12.44
N TYR A 243 8.60 11.34 12.68
CA TYR A 243 8.30 12.48 11.82
C TYR A 243 9.51 13.39 11.65
N VAL A 244 9.48 14.14 10.57
CA VAL A 244 10.35 15.30 10.31
C VAL A 244 9.52 16.45 9.78
N ILE A 245 10.07 17.65 9.86
CA ILE A 245 9.48 18.85 9.27
C ILE A 245 10.28 19.20 8.04
N LYS A 246 9.66 19.00 6.86
CA LYS A 246 10.20 19.46 5.59
C LYS A 246 10.05 20.98 5.52
N LYS A 247 11.15 21.70 5.36
CA LYS A 247 11.14 23.14 5.19
C LYS A 247 10.77 23.53 3.76
N ARG A 248 10.38 24.78 3.59
CA ARG A 248 10.13 25.35 2.27
C ARG A 248 11.41 25.27 1.41
N GLY A 249 11.28 24.78 0.18
CA GLY A 249 12.41 24.64 -0.75
C GLY A 249 13.26 23.37 -0.57
N GLU A 250 13.02 22.56 0.49
CA GLU A 250 13.67 21.25 0.60
C GLU A 250 12.98 20.22 -0.31
N SER A 251 13.76 19.27 -0.83
CA SER A 251 13.24 18.15 -1.61
C SER A 251 12.43 17.20 -0.73
N LEU A 252 11.30 16.70 -1.25
CA LEU A 252 10.53 15.63 -0.59
C LEU A 252 11.36 14.37 -0.42
N HIS A 253 12.17 14.02 -1.43
CA HIS A 253 13.06 12.86 -1.39
C HIS A 253 14.07 12.96 -0.25
N SER A 254 14.76 14.10 -0.11
CA SER A 254 15.74 14.28 0.95
C SER A 254 15.11 14.23 2.36
N GLY A 255 13.92 14.80 2.52
CA GLY A 255 13.15 14.71 3.76
C GLY A 255 12.73 13.28 4.10
N TYR A 256 12.28 12.54 3.10
CA TYR A 256 11.90 11.14 3.25
C TYR A 256 13.11 10.25 3.60
N GLU A 257 14.23 10.40 2.89
CA GLU A 257 15.48 9.67 3.17
C GLU A 257 15.99 9.94 4.59
N ALA A 258 15.98 11.21 5.01
CA ALA A 258 16.37 11.59 6.37
C ALA A 258 15.45 10.95 7.42
N LEU A 259 14.13 10.93 7.18
CA LEU A 259 13.14 10.33 8.07
C LEU A 259 13.30 8.80 8.12
N LEU A 260 13.47 8.16 6.97
CA LEU A 260 13.68 6.72 6.88
C LEU A 260 14.95 6.30 7.64
N LYS A 261 16.05 6.99 7.40
CA LYS A 261 17.33 6.75 8.09
C LYS A 261 17.20 6.95 9.59
N MET A 262 16.56 8.04 10.03
CA MET A 262 16.34 8.34 11.45
C MET A 262 15.53 7.24 12.13
N ILE A 263 14.49 6.72 11.50
CA ILE A 263 13.67 5.64 12.06
C ILE A 263 14.45 4.32 12.06
N GLU A 264 15.09 3.95 10.93
CA GLU A 264 15.86 2.69 10.83
C GLU A 264 17.00 2.59 11.84
N GLU A 265 17.63 3.71 12.17
CA GLU A 265 18.69 3.75 13.19
C GLU A 265 18.16 3.60 14.61
N GLN A 266 16.89 3.87 14.86
CA GLN A 266 16.31 3.95 16.21
C GLN A 266 15.21 2.92 16.48
N ILE A 267 14.80 2.13 15.50
CA ILE A 267 13.85 1.03 15.71
C ILE A 267 14.37 0.12 16.80
N LYS A 268 13.62 0.03 17.90
CA LYS A 268 13.90 -0.91 18.99
C LYS A 268 13.35 -2.29 18.63
N PHE A 269 14.14 -3.32 18.86
CA PHE A 269 13.75 -4.68 18.58
C PHE A 269 12.65 -5.17 19.53
N GLY A 270 11.59 -5.80 19.01
CA GLY A 270 10.53 -6.38 19.81
C GLY A 270 9.59 -5.38 20.50
N MET A 271 9.71 -4.09 20.20
CA MET A 271 8.92 -3.01 20.83
C MET A 271 8.46 -2.01 19.79
N SER A 272 7.33 -1.34 20.07
CA SER A 272 6.95 -0.15 19.31
C SER A 272 7.95 0.98 19.56
N THR A 273 8.22 1.78 18.50
CA THR A 273 9.19 2.89 18.59
C THR A 273 8.56 4.16 18.05
N PHE A 274 8.69 5.25 18.81
CA PHE A 274 8.31 6.60 18.40
C PHE A 274 9.55 7.48 18.33
N VAL A 275 9.86 8.03 17.15
CA VAL A 275 11.08 8.77 16.87
C VAL A 275 10.75 10.21 16.52
N THR A 276 11.42 11.14 17.18
CA THR A 276 11.31 12.57 16.93
C THR A 276 12.65 13.12 16.43
N PRO A 277 12.69 14.31 15.82
CA PRO A 277 13.95 14.93 15.39
C PRO A 277 14.98 15.12 16.52
N ASP A 278 14.50 15.22 17.77
CA ASP A 278 15.35 15.40 18.94
C ASP A 278 15.78 14.08 19.60
N THR A 279 15.28 12.95 19.13
CA THR A 279 15.61 11.63 19.68
C THR A 279 17.08 11.31 19.40
N ARG A 280 17.87 11.12 20.44
CA ARG A 280 19.29 10.73 20.33
C ARG A 280 19.43 9.23 20.46
N SER A 281 20.29 8.63 19.66
CA SER A 281 20.66 7.23 19.80
C SER A 281 21.49 7.07 21.10
N THR A 282 21.03 6.23 22.01
CA THR A 282 21.80 5.84 23.21
C THR A 282 22.66 4.63 22.86
N GLN A 283 23.95 4.69 23.17
CA GLN A 283 24.81 3.50 23.15
C GLN A 283 24.47 2.65 24.38
N ALA A 284 24.01 1.42 24.12
CA ALA A 284 23.80 0.47 25.20
C ALA A 284 25.14 -0.13 25.63
N GLU A 285 25.43 -0.13 26.95
CA GLU A 285 26.56 -0.87 27.51
C GLU A 285 26.20 -2.35 27.57
N ILE A 286 26.77 -3.14 26.64
CA ILE A 286 26.52 -4.58 26.52
C ILE A 286 27.70 -5.44 27.01
N GLY A 287 28.59 -4.87 27.86
CA GLY A 287 29.80 -5.54 28.37
C GLY A 287 29.49 -6.87 29.06
N GLU A 288 28.50 -6.89 29.96
CA GLU A 288 28.10 -8.08 30.70
C GLU A 288 27.55 -9.19 29.78
N ILE A 289 26.95 -8.83 28.66
CA ILE A 289 26.43 -9.80 27.70
C ILE A 289 27.58 -10.53 27.00
N TRP A 290 28.69 -9.85 26.75
CA TRP A 290 29.90 -10.45 26.20
C TRP A 290 30.58 -11.44 27.17
N ASP A 291 30.49 -11.25 28.48
CA ASP A 291 30.97 -12.23 29.46
C ASP A 291 30.13 -13.52 29.38
N ARG A 292 28.83 -13.41 29.19
CA ARG A 292 27.95 -14.59 28.92
C ARG A 292 28.28 -15.26 27.60
N ALA A 293 28.62 -14.50 26.56
CA ALA A 293 29.06 -15.05 25.29
C ALA A 293 30.34 -15.89 25.40
N ARG A 294 31.30 -15.46 26.29
CA ARG A 294 32.47 -16.26 26.61
C ARG A 294 32.13 -17.55 27.35
N LEU A 295 31.17 -17.51 28.30
CA LEU A 295 30.68 -18.71 28.95
C LEU A 295 30.00 -19.68 27.96
N LEU A 296 29.22 -19.16 27.03
CA LEU A 296 28.62 -19.97 25.94
C LEU A 296 29.69 -20.71 25.17
N GLN A 297 30.80 -20.08 24.79
CA GLN A 297 31.91 -20.71 24.11
C GLN A 297 32.47 -21.90 24.88
N ASN A 298 32.63 -21.76 26.20
CA ASN A 298 33.12 -22.84 27.03
C ASN A 298 32.15 -24.02 27.10
N PHE A 299 30.87 -23.77 27.27
CA PHE A 299 29.85 -24.86 27.27
C PHE A 299 29.77 -25.59 25.92
N ILE A 300 29.88 -24.87 24.79
CA ILE A 300 29.93 -25.49 23.47
C ILE A 300 31.18 -26.39 23.35
N ARG A 301 32.37 -25.97 23.82
CA ARG A 301 33.60 -26.77 23.83
C ARG A 301 33.48 -28.02 24.70
N GLN A 302 32.75 -27.96 25.79
CA GLN A 302 32.51 -29.07 26.71
C GLN A 302 31.40 -30.01 26.24
N GLY A 303 30.68 -29.65 25.18
CA GLY A 303 29.50 -30.40 24.71
C GLY A 303 28.27 -30.28 25.63
N ASP A 304 28.28 -29.33 26.56
CA ASP A 304 27.17 -29.10 27.49
C ASP A 304 26.08 -28.25 26.85
N ILE A 305 25.25 -28.94 26.08
CA ILE A 305 24.14 -28.33 25.31
C ILE A 305 23.13 -27.66 26.22
N GLN A 306 22.83 -28.24 27.38
CA GLN A 306 21.78 -27.73 28.27
C GLN A 306 22.18 -26.37 28.86
N ARG A 307 23.37 -26.28 29.47
CA ARG A 307 23.89 -24.99 30.00
C ARG A 307 24.11 -23.97 28.90
N GLY A 308 24.50 -24.41 27.72
CA GLY A 308 24.63 -23.51 26.58
C GLY A 308 23.30 -22.89 26.13
N LYS A 309 22.19 -23.66 26.13
CA LYS A 309 20.83 -23.15 25.84
C LYS A 309 20.37 -22.16 26.90
N GLU A 310 20.58 -22.49 28.17
CA GLU A 310 20.28 -21.58 29.30
C GLU A 310 21.07 -20.26 29.19
N THR A 311 22.33 -20.34 28.79
CA THR A 311 23.16 -19.16 28.60
C THR A 311 22.63 -18.28 27.46
N ILE A 312 22.24 -18.84 26.34
CA ILE A 312 21.62 -18.08 25.24
C ILE A 312 20.33 -17.42 25.71
N HIS A 313 19.48 -18.15 26.42
CA HIS A 313 18.23 -17.59 26.96
C HIS A 313 18.50 -16.40 27.87
N ASN A 314 19.44 -16.54 28.80
CA ASN A 314 19.83 -15.47 29.73
C ASN A 314 20.47 -14.26 28.98
N MET A 315 21.27 -14.51 27.94
CA MET A 315 21.81 -13.44 27.09
C MET A 315 20.67 -12.66 26.41
N VAL A 316 19.68 -13.35 25.88
CA VAL A 316 18.54 -12.71 25.18
C VAL A 316 17.68 -11.93 26.18
N LEU A 317 17.52 -12.40 27.42
CA LEU A 317 16.83 -11.64 28.47
C LEU A 317 17.57 -10.35 28.83
N GLU A 318 18.91 -10.38 28.89
CA GLU A 318 19.70 -9.15 29.10
C GLU A 318 19.60 -8.20 27.90
N LEU A 319 19.68 -8.71 26.65
CA LEU A 319 19.48 -7.91 25.46
C LEU A 319 18.10 -7.19 25.49
N LYS A 320 17.06 -7.88 25.98
CA LYS A 320 15.73 -7.30 26.16
C LYS A 320 15.73 -6.15 27.17
N ARG A 321 16.43 -6.29 28.29
CA ARG A 321 16.51 -5.24 29.32
C ARG A 321 17.19 -3.96 28.83
N HIS A 322 18.16 -4.09 27.92
CA HIS A 322 18.87 -2.96 27.34
C HIS A 322 18.11 -2.28 26.19
N GLU A 323 16.93 -2.80 25.81
CA GLU A 323 16.08 -2.23 24.74
C GLU A 323 16.87 -1.85 23.48
N LEU A 324 17.68 -2.78 22.97
CA LEU A 324 18.56 -2.52 21.84
C LEU A 324 17.80 -2.10 20.59
N THR A 325 18.42 -1.23 19.82
CA THR A 325 17.93 -0.99 18.46
C THR A 325 18.16 -2.22 17.59
N LEU A 326 17.34 -2.38 16.56
CA LEU A 326 17.51 -3.48 15.60
C LEU A 326 18.92 -3.50 15.00
N ARG A 327 19.50 -2.32 14.76
CA ARG A 327 20.88 -2.17 14.27
C ARG A 327 21.90 -2.69 15.28
N GLN A 328 21.80 -2.29 16.55
CA GLN A 328 22.68 -2.75 17.63
C GLN A 328 22.57 -4.26 17.84
N LEU A 329 21.33 -4.79 17.82
CA LEU A 329 21.10 -6.23 17.92
C LEU A 329 21.71 -6.99 16.74
N THR A 330 21.53 -6.50 15.52
CA THR A 330 22.11 -7.10 14.31
C THR A 330 23.64 -7.14 14.40
N GLN A 331 24.24 -6.03 14.84
CA GLN A 331 25.69 -5.95 15.06
C GLN A 331 26.14 -6.95 16.12
N PHE A 332 25.47 -6.98 17.29
CA PHE A 332 25.80 -7.92 18.37
C PHE A 332 25.74 -9.39 17.90
N VAL A 333 24.67 -9.76 17.22
CA VAL A 333 24.50 -11.14 16.70
C VAL A 333 25.58 -11.48 15.68
N SER A 334 25.91 -10.54 14.78
CA SER A 334 27.01 -10.69 13.83
C SER A 334 28.35 -10.95 14.54
N ASP A 335 28.69 -10.09 15.49
CA ASP A 335 29.95 -10.18 16.25
C ASP A 335 30.02 -11.47 17.08
N LEU A 336 28.88 -11.90 17.66
CA LEU A 336 28.77 -13.17 18.38
C LEU A 336 29.14 -14.34 17.46
N PHE A 337 28.55 -14.41 16.26
CA PHE A 337 28.84 -15.50 15.32
C PHE A 337 30.28 -15.45 14.79
N TYR A 338 30.83 -14.26 14.54
CA TYR A 338 32.24 -14.13 14.18
C TYR A 338 33.18 -14.60 15.31
N SER A 339 32.88 -14.24 16.57
CA SER A 339 33.63 -14.68 17.74
C SER A 339 33.56 -16.20 17.92
N LEU A 340 32.37 -16.78 17.81
CA LEU A 340 32.19 -18.25 17.84
C LEU A 340 33.01 -18.93 16.74
N LYS A 341 32.92 -18.45 15.50
CA LYS A 341 33.71 -19.01 14.39
C LYS A 341 35.20 -18.98 14.67
N TYR A 342 35.75 -17.80 14.96
CA TYR A 342 37.18 -17.61 15.15
C TYR A 342 37.73 -18.56 16.24
N ASN A 343 37.02 -18.69 17.37
CA ASN A 343 37.42 -19.53 18.47
C ASN A 343 37.29 -21.04 18.20
N PHE A 344 36.48 -21.44 17.26
CA PHE A 344 36.27 -22.87 16.91
C PHE A 344 37.00 -23.30 15.63
N GLN A 345 37.30 -22.42 14.68
CA GLN A 345 38.15 -22.73 13.53
C GLN A 345 39.58 -23.10 13.94
N ALA A 346 40.10 -22.51 15.04
CA ALA A 346 41.41 -22.88 15.55
C ALA A 346 41.49 -24.30 16.14
N SER A 347 40.33 -24.92 16.44
CA SER A 347 40.25 -26.21 17.15
C SER A 347 39.68 -27.36 16.30
N SER A 348 39.11 -27.12 15.13
CA SER A 348 38.41 -28.12 14.33
C SER A 348 38.53 -27.81 12.85
N LYS A 349 38.77 -28.88 12.02
CA LYS A 349 38.76 -28.83 10.54
C LYS A 349 37.37 -28.59 9.93
N ALA A 350 36.38 -28.17 10.71
CA ALA A 350 35.05 -27.91 10.22
C ALA A 350 35.00 -26.54 9.51
N ASP A 351 34.78 -26.56 8.22
CA ASP A 351 34.57 -25.37 7.40
C ASP A 351 33.18 -24.78 7.72
N ILE A 352 33.13 -23.91 8.75
CA ILE A 352 31.91 -23.20 9.15
C ILE A 352 31.64 -22.16 8.08
N ARG A 353 30.69 -22.44 7.18
CA ARG A 353 30.31 -21.53 6.08
C ARG A 353 29.61 -20.29 6.62
N ILE A 354 30.36 -19.19 6.76
CA ILE A 354 29.82 -17.87 7.16
C ILE A 354 28.87 -17.27 6.13
N THR A 355 28.98 -17.64 4.86
CA THR A 355 28.04 -17.17 3.81
C THR A 355 26.59 -17.41 4.19
N ALA A 356 26.29 -18.53 4.86
CA ALA A 356 24.94 -18.81 5.39
C ALA A 356 24.53 -17.89 6.56
N LEU A 357 25.45 -17.33 7.32
CA LEU A 357 25.16 -16.44 8.45
C LEU A 357 24.77 -15.04 7.99
N HIS A 358 25.44 -14.51 6.97
CA HIS A 358 25.08 -13.21 6.38
C HIS A 358 23.71 -13.24 5.71
N GLU A 359 23.36 -14.36 5.08
CA GLU A 359 22.06 -14.57 4.47
C GLU A 359 20.93 -14.60 5.51
N ASP A 360 21.21 -15.03 6.75
CA ASP A 360 20.22 -15.14 7.81
C ASP A 360 20.06 -13.86 8.63
N MET A 361 20.98 -12.89 8.53
CA MET A 361 20.93 -11.65 9.33
C MET A 361 19.71 -10.77 8.97
N HIS A 362 19.20 -10.87 7.74
CA HIS A 362 17.97 -10.16 7.36
C HIS A 362 16.73 -10.72 8.06
N LEU A 363 16.75 -11.99 8.54
CA LEU A 363 15.66 -12.59 9.31
C LEU A 363 15.43 -11.85 10.63
N LEU A 364 16.47 -11.23 11.22
CA LEU A 364 16.31 -10.42 12.42
C LEU A 364 15.33 -9.26 12.25
N ARG A 365 15.13 -8.78 11.02
CA ARG A 365 14.14 -7.75 10.69
C ARG A 365 12.70 -8.29 10.62
N GLU A 366 12.55 -9.61 10.57
CA GLU A 366 11.24 -10.28 10.49
C GLU A 366 10.76 -10.73 11.87
N PHE A 367 11.66 -10.88 12.84
CA PHE A 367 11.30 -11.27 14.20
C PHE A 367 10.61 -10.12 14.94
N THR A 368 9.57 -10.47 15.67
CA THR A 368 8.75 -9.54 16.44
C THR A 368 8.96 -9.68 17.95
N SER A 369 9.63 -10.74 18.40
CA SER A 369 9.82 -11.02 19.81
C SER A 369 11.23 -11.53 20.15
N TYR A 370 11.63 -11.29 21.38
CA TYR A 370 12.87 -11.86 21.92
C TYR A 370 12.82 -13.38 22.09
N ASP A 371 11.63 -13.97 22.19
CA ASP A 371 11.46 -15.43 22.28
C ASP A 371 11.75 -16.11 20.94
N GLU A 372 11.31 -15.48 19.83
CA GLU A 372 11.68 -15.91 18.47
C GLU A 372 13.20 -15.82 18.26
N LEU A 373 13.81 -14.71 18.70
CA LEU A 373 15.26 -14.51 18.65
C LEU A 373 16.00 -15.60 19.45
N SER A 374 15.57 -15.88 20.68
CA SER A 374 16.16 -16.90 21.56
C SER A 374 16.09 -18.28 20.92
N SER A 375 14.94 -18.63 20.38
CA SER A 375 14.72 -19.91 19.70
C SER A 375 15.57 -20.06 18.45
N TRP A 376 15.66 -19.01 17.64
CA TRP A 376 16.49 -18.97 16.45
C TRP A 376 17.99 -19.04 16.76
N LEU A 377 18.48 -18.22 17.72
CA LEU A 377 19.88 -18.23 18.17
C LEU A 377 20.28 -19.63 18.67
N THR A 378 19.44 -20.22 19.52
CA THR A 378 19.67 -21.55 20.07
C THR A 378 19.82 -22.60 18.97
N ARG A 379 18.87 -22.64 18.04
CA ARG A 379 18.90 -23.56 16.92
C ARG A 379 20.13 -23.33 16.04
N ARG A 380 20.46 -22.09 15.76
CA ARG A 380 21.53 -21.72 14.85
C ARG A 380 22.93 -22.02 15.46
N VAL A 381 23.15 -21.61 16.71
CA VAL A 381 24.42 -21.88 17.41
C VAL A 381 24.65 -23.37 17.53
N PHE A 382 23.72 -24.13 18.06
CA PHE A 382 23.91 -25.58 18.23
C PHE A 382 23.93 -26.35 16.91
N GLY A 383 23.17 -25.88 15.89
CA GLY A 383 23.24 -26.45 14.55
C GLY A 383 24.61 -26.34 13.88
N LEU A 384 25.38 -25.28 14.21
CA LEU A 384 26.76 -25.11 13.71
C LEU A 384 27.74 -26.11 14.33
N PHE A 385 27.49 -26.58 15.56
CA PHE A 385 28.45 -27.35 16.35
C PHE A 385 28.05 -28.82 16.57
N SER A 386 26.79 -29.20 16.34
CA SER A 386 26.30 -30.55 16.63
C SER A 386 26.66 -31.61 15.58
N GLY A 387 27.36 -31.26 14.51
CA GLY A 387 27.66 -32.18 13.43
C GLY A 387 26.43 -32.83 12.74
N GLN A 388 25.28 -32.69 13.38
CA GLN A 388 23.98 -33.02 12.81
C GLN A 388 23.53 -31.82 12.00
N LYS A 389 23.54 -31.96 10.68
CA LYS A 389 22.85 -31.01 9.79
C LYS A 389 21.46 -30.81 10.37
N PRO A 390 21.02 -29.53 10.60
CA PRO A 390 19.59 -29.33 10.81
C PRO A 390 18.89 -30.07 9.68
N VAL A 391 17.78 -30.74 10.01
CA VAL A 391 16.87 -31.26 9.00
C VAL A 391 16.04 -30.06 8.51
N ASP A 392 16.73 -29.05 8.02
CA ASP A 392 16.17 -28.16 7.02
C ASP A 392 16.33 -28.93 5.71
N PRO A 393 15.29 -29.07 4.90
CA PRO A 393 15.43 -29.65 3.58
C PRO A 393 16.62 -28.94 2.93
N LYS A 394 17.61 -29.71 2.49
CA LYS A 394 18.84 -29.12 1.91
C LYS A 394 18.39 -28.05 0.93
N PRO A 395 19.05 -26.89 0.85
CA PRO A 395 18.66 -25.83 -0.10
C PRO A 395 18.42 -26.38 -1.52
N LYS A 396 19.12 -27.44 -1.87
CA LYS A 396 18.93 -28.18 -3.14
C LYS A 396 17.60 -28.94 -3.23
N GLU A 397 16.92 -29.22 -2.13
CA GLU A 397 15.68 -30.00 -2.07
C GLU A 397 14.42 -29.11 -2.03
N LEU A 398 14.54 -27.87 -1.54
CA LEU A 398 13.41 -26.94 -1.46
C LEU A 398 12.84 -26.56 -2.83
N VAL A 399 13.71 -26.31 -3.81
CA VAL A 399 13.26 -25.91 -5.14
C VAL A 399 12.58 -27.05 -5.88
N PRO A 400 13.09 -28.31 -5.89
CA PRO A 400 12.34 -29.45 -6.39
C PRO A 400 10.99 -29.65 -5.73
N ILE A 401 10.88 -29.51 -4.38
CA ILE A 401 9.62 -29.61 -3.64
C ILE A 401 8.67 -28.51 -4.09
N LEU A 402 9.14 -27.26 -4.20
CA LEU A 402 8.34 -26.13 -4.66
C LEU A 402 7.88 -26.31 -6.12
N ILE A 403 8.74 -26.83 -6.99
CA ILE A 403 8.38 -27.16 -8.39
C ILE A 403 7.27 -28.20 -8.40
N ASN A 404 7.39 -29.29 -7.64
CA ASN A 404 6.36 -30.31 -7.53
C ASN A 404 5.05 -29.73 -6.97
N HIS A 405 5.14 -28.84 -5.98
CA HIS A 405 3.98 -28.15 -5.42
C HIS A 405 3.29 -27.27 -6.48
N ILE A 406 4.07 -26.54 -7.29
CA ILE A 406 3.53 -25.75 -8.42
C ILE A 406 2.82 -26.68 -9.42
N HIS A 407 3.49 -27.76 -9.83
CA HIS A 407 2.94 -28.71 -10.83
C HIS A 407 1.66 -29.39 -10.37
N ALA A 408 1.53 -29.66 -9.05
CA ALA A 408 0.33 -30.29 -8.50
C ALA A 408 -0.83 -29.31 -8.28
N ASN A 409 -0.54 -28.01 -8.05
CA ASN A 409 -1.53 -27.04 -7.55
C ASN A 409 -1.63 -25.75 -8.37
N TYR A 410 -1.05 -25.70 -9.58
CA TYR A 410 -0.99 -24.46 -10.41
C TYR A 410 -2.36 -23.82 -10.69
N GLN A 411 -3.43 -24.57 -10.57
CA GLN A 411 -4.81 -24.12 -10.78
C GLN A 411 -5.31 -23.20 -9.66
N HIS A 412 -4.68 -23.28 -8.48
CA HIS A 412 -5.05 -22.50 -7.30
C HIS A 412 -4.16 -21.27 -7.14
N ASP A 413 -4.55 -20.39 -6.24
CA ASP A 413 -3.69 -19.26 -5.86
C ASP A 413 -2.51 -19.75 -5.03
N LEU A 414 -1.31 -19.68 -5.61
CA LEU A 414 -0.08 -20.14 -4.98
C LEU A 414 0.76 -18.96 -4.54
N SER A 415 1.09 -18.92 -3.26
CA SER A 415 1.92 -17.89 -2.65
C SER A 415 3.31 -18.44 -2.29
N LEU A 416 4.35 -17.85 -2.87
CA LEU A 416 5.73 -18.15 -2.48
C LEU A 416 5.98 -17.82 -1.00
N GLN A 417 5.28 -16.81 -0.48
CA GLN A 417 5.36 -16.39 0.92
C GLN A 417 4.79 -17.46 1.86
N GLN A 418 3.64 -18.06 1.49
CA GLN A 418 3.04 -19.14 2.26
C GLN A 418 3.94 -20.37 2.27
N PHE A 419 4.46 -20.78 1.11
CA PHE A 419 5.39 -21.92 1.02
C PHE A 419 6.67 -21.66 1.84
N ALA A 420 7.22 -20.45 1.79
CA ALA A 420 8.37 -20.06 2.59
C ALA A 420 8.09 -20.18 4.09
N ALA A 421 6.88 -19.77 4.54
CA ALA A 421 6.45 -19.89 5.92
C ALA A 421 6.29 -21.35 6.37
N GLU A 422 5.68 -22.20 5.53
CA GLU A 422 5.50 -23.65 5.80
C GLU A 422 6.82 -24.39 5.94
N HIS A 423 7.83 -23.98 5.14
CA HIS A 423 9.17 -24.60 5.18
C HIS A 423 10.19 -23.83 6.02
N HIS A 424 9.72 -22.85 6.83
CA HIS A 424 10.55 -22.07 7.77
C HIS A 424 11.75 -21.36 7.13
N VAL A 425 11.61 -20.91 5.87
CA VAL A 425 12.65 -20.14 5.15
C VAL A 425 12.17 -18.75 4.83
N SER A 426 13.10 -17.80 4.68
CA SER A 426 12.72 -16.45 4.29
C SER A 426 12.26 -16.40 2.82
N LEU A 427 11.26 -15.55 2.55
CA LEU A 427 10.76 -15.30 1.20
C LEU A 427 11.88 -14.87 0.24
N GLY A 428 12.75 -13.96 0.69
CA GLY A 428 13.86 -13.45 -0.12
C GLY A 428 14.92 -14.52 -0.45
N TYR A 429 15.21 -15.40 0.51
CA TYR A 429 16.09 -16.55 0.28
C TYR A 429 15.49 -17.52 -0.72
N LEU A 430 14.25 -17.96 -0.50
CA LEU A 430 13.57 -18.91 -1.38
C LEU A 430 13.41 -18.34 -2.80
N SER A 431 13.08 -17.06 -2.93
CA SER A 431 12.94 -16.37 -4.22
C SER A 431 14.26 -16.35 -5.00
N ARG A 432 15.38 -16.01 -4.34
CA ARG A 432 16.72 -16.05 -4.99
C ARG A 432 17.14 -17.47 -5.36
N LEU A 433 16.96 -18.42 -4.44
CA LEU A 433 17.30 -19.81 -4.67
C LEU A 433 16.51 -20.39 -5.84
N PHE A 434 15.21 -20.12 -5.89
CA PHE A 434 14.33 -20.56 -6.98
C PHE A 434 14.79 -19.96 -8.32
N LYS A 435 15.05 -18.64 -8.36
CA LYS A 435 15.54 -17.97 -9.57
C LYS A 435 16.90 -18.51 -10.02
N THR A 436 17.82 -18.77 -9.09
CA THR A 436 19.15 -19.31 -9.40
C THR A 436 19.07 -20.73 -9.99
N GLN A 437 18.17 -21.58 -9.48
CA GLN A 437 18.06 -22.97 -9.94
C GLN A 437 17.18 -23.14 -11.19
N THR A 438 16.12 -22.32 -11.33
CA THR A 438 15.17 -22.43 -12.44
C THR A 438 15.42 -21.43 -13.57
N GLY A 439 16.22 -20.40 -13.32
CA GLY A 439 16.44 -19.27 -14.24
C GLY A 439 15.27 -18.27 -14.29
N HIS A 440 14.16 -18.52 -13.57
CA HIS A 440 12.95 -17.71 -13.59
C HIS A 440 12.52 -17.30 -12.20
N THR A 441 11.79 -16.18 -12.08
CA THR A 441 11.10 -15.88 -10.83
C THR A 441 9.97 -16.88 -10.59
N PHE A 442 9.54 -17.05 -9.34
CA PHE A 442 8.40 -17.91 -9.00
C PHE A 442 7.15 -17.59 -9.83
N SER A 443 6.81 -16.31 -9.92
CA SER A 443 5.65 -15.84 -10.70
C SER A 443 5.80 -16.13 -12.18
N ASP A 444 6.98 -15.90 -12.77
CA ASP A 444 7.23 -16.20 -14.18
C ASP A 444 7.16 -17.71 -14.46
N TYR A 445 7.68 -18.50 -13.53
CA TYR A 445 7.64 -19.97 -13.66
C TYR A 445 6.21 -20.50 -13.59
N LEU A 446 5.42 -20.05 -12.59
CA LEU A 446 4.01 -20.42 -12.46
C LEU A 446 3.20 -20.00 -13.69
N ILE A 447 3.38 -18.77 -14.16
CA ILE A 447 2.70 -18.27 -15.36
C ILE A 447 3.06 -19.14 -16.59
N ARG A 448 4.34 -19.43 -16.79
CA ARG A 448 4.78 -20.31 -17.90
C ARG A 448 4.17 -21.69 -17.81
N HIS A 449 4.15 -22.29 -16.62
CA HIS A 449 3.56 -23.60 -16.40
C HIS A 449 2.05 -23.61 -16.70
N ARG A 450 1.31 -22.59 -16.23
CA ARG A 450 -0.11 -22.40 -16.56
C ARG A 450 -0.35 -22.28 -18.06
N ILE A 451 0.51 -21.55 -18.75
CA ILE A 451 0.40 -21.37 -20.21
C ILE A 451 0.72 -22.68 -20.97
N GLU A 452 1.67 -23.46 -20.53
CA GLU A 452 1.92 -24.79 -21.13
C GLU A 452 0.74 -25.74 -20.91
N ALA A 453 0.15 -25.79 -19.72
CA ALA A 453 -1.07 -26.53 -19.46
C ALA A 453 -2.24 -26.04 -20.34
N ALA A 454 -2.37 -24.72 -20.49
CA ALA A 454 -3.39 -24.14 -21.37
C ALA A 454 -3.21 -24.54 -22.84
N LYS A 455 -1.99 -24.64 -23.34
CA LYS A 455 -1.71 -25.10 -24.72
C LYS A 455 -2.22 -26.53 -24.95
N THR A 456 -2.03 -27.41 -23.99
CA THR A 456 -2.52 -28.79 -24.06
C THR A 456 -4.05 -28.80 -24.13
N LEU A 457 -4.73 -28.15 -23.20
CA LEU A 457 -6.19 -28.09 -23.16
C LEU A 457 -6.80 -27.43 -24.43
N LEU A 458 -6.16 -26.38 -24.96
CA LEU A 458 -6.58 -25.74 -26.21
C LEU A 458 -6.38 -26.63 -27.42
N SER A 459 -5.35 -27.46 -27.45
CA SER A 459 -5.11 -28.43 -28.54
C SER A 459 -6.13 -29.57 -28.52
N GLU A 460 -6.64 -29.94 -27.35
CA GLU A 460 -7.72 -30.90 -27.15
C GLU A 460 -9.10 -30.33 -27.48
N GLY A 461 -9.19 -29.03 -27.77
CA GLY A 461 -10.41 -28.38 -28.23
C GLY A 461 -11.28 -27.76 -27.13
N ALA A 462 -10.79 -27.62 -25.93
CA ALA A 462 -11.49 -26.98 -24.83
C ALA A 462 -11.80 -25.49 -25.13
N ARG A 463 -12.89 -24.96 -24.57
CA ARG A 463 -13.28 -23.55 -24.72
C ARG A 463 -12.33 -22.64 -23.94
N ILE A 464 -12.03 -21.49 -24.51
CA ILE A 464 -11.07 -20.52 -23.90
C ILE A 464 -11.47 -20.10 -22.49
N THR A 465 -12.77 -19.90 -22.25
CA THR A 465 -13.30 -19.55 -20.94
C THR A 465 -13.06 -20.65 -19.91
N ASP A 466 -13.28 -21.90 -20.30
CA ASP A 466 -13.10 -23.04 -19.41
C ASP A 466 -11.60 -23.29 -19.15
N VAL A 467 -10.78 -23.13 -20.19
CA VAL A 467 -9.32 -23.24 -20.07
C VAL A 467 -8.79 -22.18 -19.11
N SER A 468 -9.26 -20.92 -19.19
CA SER A 468 -8.78 -19.87 -18.28
C SER A 468 -9.01 -20.23 -16.81
N SER A 469 -10.18 -20.72 -16.46
CA SER A 469 -10.52 -21.15 -15.10
C SER A 469 -9.74 -22.40 -14.69
N LEU A 470 -9.61 -23.40 -15.58
CA LEU A 470 -8.88 -24.64 -15.30
C LEU A 470 -7.39 -24.42 -15.08
N VAL A 471 -6.80 -23.36 -15.62
CA VAL A 471 -5.38 -23.05 -15.40
C VAL A 471 -5.15 -21.93 -14.38
N GLY A 472 -6.19 -21.55 -13.62
CA GLY A 472 -6.08 -20.65 -12.48
C GLY A 472 -6.11 -19.16 -12.81
N TYR A 473 -6.87 -18.74 -13.85
CA TYR A 473 -7.16 -17.33 -14.14
C TYR A 473 -8.65 -17.06 -13.94
N GLU A 474 -8.99 -16.14 -13.07
CA GLU A 474 -10.37 -15.71 -12.85
C GLU A 474 -10.94 -14.92 -14.04
N ASP A 475 -10.10 -14.09 -14.69
CA ASP A 475 -10.50 -13.29 -15.85
C ASP A 475 -9.97 -13.85 -17.17
N PRO A 476 -10.86 -14.34 -18.08
CA PRO A 476 -10.47 -14.83 -19.41
C PRO A 476 -9.81 -13.77 -20.31
N LYS A 477 -10.07 -12.47 -20.07
CA LYS A 477 -9.41 -11.40 -20.84
C LYS A 477 -7.95 -11.26 -20.41
N HIS A 478 -7.71 -11.27 -19.09
CA HIS A 478 -6.35 -11.26 -18.55
C HIS A 478 -5.57 -12.50 -19.01
N PHE A 479 -6.16 -13.69 -18.92
CA PHE A 479 -5.58 -14.91 -19.47
C PHE A 479 -5.16 -14.74 -20.94
N SER A 480 -6.05 -14.22 -21.79
CA SER A 480 -5.79 -14.06 -23.22
C SER A 480 -4.61 -13.12 -23.50
N LEU A 481 -4.47 -12.05 -22.72
CA LEU A 481 -3.34 -11.12 -22.81
C LEU A 481 -2.02 -11.78 -22.42
N VAL A 482 -2.00 -12.50 -21.29
CA VAL A 482 -0.82 -13.21 -20.80
C VAL A 482 -0.42 -14.31 -21.79
N PHE A 483 -1.37 -15.10 -22.28
CA PHE A 483 -1.13 -16.14 -23.27
C PHE A 483 -0.52 -15.56 -24.55
N LYS A 484 -1.08 -14.48 -25.10
CA LYS A 484 -0.54 -13.80 -26.29
C LYS A 484 0.88 -13.30 -26.06
N ARG A 485 1.16 -12.74 -24.88
CA ARG A 485 2.51 -12.24 -24.52
C ARG A 485 3.55 -13.35 -24.52
N ILE A 486 3.21 -14.54 -24.05
CA ILE A 486 4.17 -15.65 -23.90
C ILE A 486 4.27 -16.50 -25.18
N VAL A 487 3.14 -16.76 -25.83
CA VAL A 487 3.05 -17.66 -27.01
C VAL A 487 3.19 -16.88 -28.32
N GLY A 488 3.07 -15.56 -28.30
CA GLY A 488 3.11 -14.68 -29.47
C GLY A 488 1.79 -14.61 -30.26
N LYS A 489 0.81 -15.48 -29.94
CA LYS A 489 -0.49 -15.55 -30.62
C LYS A 489 -1.63 -15.63 -29.60
N PRO A 490 -2.80 -15.05 -29.88
CA PRO A 490 -3.97 -15.21 -29.02
C PRO A 490 -4.41 -16.67 -28.87
N PRO A 491 -5.04 -17.09 -27.75
CA PRO A 491 -5.50 -18.46 -27.52
C PRO A 491 -6.37 -19.01 -28.64
N LYS A 492 -7.29 -18.18 -29.19
CA LYS A 492 -8.18 -18.55 -30.31
C LYS A 492 -7.39 -18.92 -31.57
N THR A 493 -6.42 -18.10 -31.93
CA THR A 493 -5.58 -18.33 -33.11
C THR A 493 -4.66 -19.55 -32.90
N TYR A 494 -4.18 -19.75 -31.67
CA TYR A 494 -3.38 -20.92 -31.33
C TYR A 494 -4.20 -22.20 -31.47
N ALA A 495 -5.39 -22.29 -30.86
CA ALA A 495 -6.29 -23.44 -30.98
C ALA A 495 -6.64 -23.79 -32.43
N GLN A 496 -6.93 -22.77 -33.26
CA GLN A 496 -7.21 -22.96 -34.68
C GLN A 496 -6.00 -23.48 -35.46
N SER A 497 -4.80 -23.03 -35.12
CA SER A 497 -3.57 -23.48 -35.80
C SER A 497 -3.22 -24.93 -35.45
N GLN A 498 -3.60 -25.43 -34.27
CA GLN A 498 -3.41 -26.83 -33.90
C GLN A 498 -4.42 -27.77 -34.56
N LYS A 499 -5.70 -27.35 -34.65
CA LYS A 499 -6.72 -28.15 -35.39
C LYS A 499 -6.34 -28.40 -36.86
N ARG A 500 -5.68 -27.43 -37.54
CA ARG A 500 -5.21 -27.57 -38.92
C ARG A 500 -4.05 -28.53 -39.09
N LYS A 501 -3.31 -28.89 -38.02
CA LYS A 501 -2.22 -29.87 -38.07
C LYS A 501 -2.69 -31.31 -37.95
N TYR A 502 -3.90 -31.55 -37.49
CA TYR A 502 -4.49 -32.89 -37.25
C TYR A 502 -5.67 -33.24 -38.21
N THR A 503 -5.94 -32.42 -39.22
CA THR A 503 -6.87 -32.78 -40.28
C THR A 503 -6.06 -33.36 -41.44
N PRO A 504 -6.26 -34.64 -41.82
CA PRO A 504 -5.53 -35.31 -42.89
C PRO A 504 -5.81 -34.68 -44.26
#